data_bd010adbb18b694b295f822c22c64237
#
_entry.id   bd010adbb18b694b295f822c22c64237
#
_cell.length_a   1.000
_cell.length_b   1.000
_cell.length_c   1.000
_cell.angle_alpha   90.00
_cell.angle_beta   90.00
_cell.angle_gamma   90.00
#
_symmetry.space_group_name_H-M   'P 1'
#
loop_
_entity.id
_entity.type
_entity.pdbx_description
1 polymer ?
#
loop_
_entity_poly.entity_id
_entity_poly.type
_entity_poly.pdbx_seq_one_letter_code
_entity_poly.pdbx_strand_id
1 'polypeptide(L)'
;MSPTHFSGQMTSGLCPCCNDGFTKIKSELINISTLVKNPIPKDASAQITPLLDGVRAAGRSMLAQLNLAFNDGKMPSYPVSFEQSVRQFDAGVDDFMRSSNARLITEPGVFHLYALRFAFGRLGKSVRELVDELRIRPPERTDMECDGPPEHSPAVH
;
A
#
# COMPACT_ATOMS: atom_id res chain seq x y z
N MET A 1 -20.44 16.30 -16.77
CA MET A 1 -19.80 15.60 -15.62
C MET A 1 -18.40 16.14 -15.47
N SER A 2 -18.15 16.95 -14.45
CA SER A 2 -16.85 17.58 -14.23
C SER A 2 -15.89 16.60 -13.56
N PRO A 3 -14.62 16.52 -13.99
CA PRO A 3 -13.61 15.73 -13.29
C PRO A 3 -13.28 16.44 -11.97
N THR A 4 -13.48 15.76 -10.87
CA THR A 4 -13.04 16.20 -9.55
C THR A 4 -11.51 16.30 -9.56
N HIS A 5 -11.01 17.52 -9.55
CA HIS A 5 -9.63 17.87 -9.27
C HIS A 5 -9.26 17.35 -7.87
N PHE A 6 -8.54 16.25 -7.82
CA PHE A 6 -7.82 15.84 -6.63
C PHE A 6 -6.54 16.70 -6.56
N SER A 7 -6.72 17.94 -6.11
CA SER A 7 -5.61 18.88 -5.89
C SER A 7 -4.76 18.38 -4.72
N GLY A 8 -3.51 18.07 -5.03
CA GLY A 8 -2.48 17.70 -4.08
C GLY A 8 -2.15 18.82 -3.10
N GLN A 9 -2.65 18.71 -1.89
CA GLN A 9 -2.20 19.48 -0.73
C GLN A 9 -2.18 18.60 0.52
N MET A 10 -1.35 17.54 0.52
CA MET A 10 -1.08 16.74 1.72
C MET A 10 0.42 16.46 1.92
N THR A 11 1.32 17.32 1.48
CA THR A 11 2.76 17.08 1.65
C THR A 11 3.48 18.09 2.54
N SER A 12 2.77 18.95 3.27
CA SER A 12 3.38 20.06 4.02
C SER A 12 3.94 19.70 5.40
N GLY A 13 4.18 18.42 5.70
CA GLY A 13 4.70 18.04 7.01
C GLY A 13 5.51 16.74 7.05
N LEU A 14 5.65 16.06 5.92
CA LEU A 14 6.41 14.82 5.88
C LEU A 14 7.88 15.08 5.55
N CYS A 15 8.79 14.40 6.25
CA CYS A 15 10.21 14.45 5.91
C CYS A 15 10.43 13.91 4.47
N PRO A 16 11.48 14.34 3.75
CA PRO A 16 11.75 13.90 2.38
C PRO A 16 11.80 12.38 2.21
N CYS A 17 12.32 11.66 3.19
CA CYS A 17 12.39 10.19 3.18
C CYS A 17 11.00 9.53 3.22
N CYS A 18 10.07 10.04 4.03
CA CYS A 18 8.69 9.53 4.07
C CYS A 18 7.96 9.77 2.73
N ASN A 19 8.21 10.91 2.10
CA ASN A 19 7.65 11.22 0.77
C ASN A 19 8.12 10.23 -0.30
N ASP A 20 9.39 9.80 -0.24
CA ASP A 20 9.94 8.79 -1.15
C ASP A 20 9.29 7.41 -0.97
N GLY A 21 9.07 6.99 0.28
CA GLY A 21 8.35 5.76 0.61
C GLY A 21 6.91 5.75 0.07
N PHE A 22 6.17 6.86 0.21
CA PHE A 22 4.84 7.00 -0.36
C PHE A 22 4.83 6.98 -1.88
N THR A 23 5.80 7.62 -2.52
CA THR A 23 5.93 7.63 -3.98
C THR A 23 6.16 6.21 -4.52
N LYS A 24 6.99 5.41 -3.84
CA LYS A 24 7.20 3.99 -4.17
C LYS A 24 5.90 3.20 -4.06
N ILE A 25 5.18 3.30 -2.94
CA ILE A 25 3.91 2.60 -2.73
C ILE A 25 2.89 3.00 -3.81
N LYS A 26 2.77 4.29 -4.11
CA LYS A 26 1.88 4.78 -5.17
C LYS A 26 2.22 4.17 -6.54
N SER A 27 3.48 4.10 -6.89
CA SER A 27 3.95 3.49 -8.15
C SER A 27 3.61 2.00 -8.21
N GLU A 28 3.81 1.27 -7.11
CA GLU A 28 3.47 -0.17 -7.05
C GLU A 28 1.95 -0.39 -7.16
N LEU A 29 1.13 0.46 -6.53
CA LEU A 29 -0.33 0.38 -6.63
C LEU A 29 -0.82 0.64 -8.05
N ILE A 30 -0.24 1.61 -8.77
CA ILE A 30 -0.56 1.87 -10.18
C ILE A 30 -0.20 0.65 -11.03
N ASN A 31 0.98 0.07 -10.82
CA ASN A 31 1.42 -1.13 -11.54
C ASN A 31 0.49 -2.32 -11.29
N ILE A 32 0.15 -2.59 -10.02
CA ILE A 32 -0.81 -3.63 -9.64
C ILE A 32 -2.17 -3.37 -10.27
N SER A 33 -2.66 -2.13 -10.26
CA SER A 33 -3.96 -1.78 -10.83
C SER A 33 -4.03 -2.07 -12.33
N THR A 34 -2.91 -1.95 -13.03
CA THR A 34 -2.78 -2.26 -14.45
C THR A 34 -2.76 -3.78 -14.67
N LEU A 35 -2.00 -4.51 -13.88
CA LEU A 35 -1.92 -5.97 -13.96
C LEU A 35 -3.27 -6.63 -13.65
N VAL A 36 -3.97 -6.18 -12.62
CA VAL A 36 -5.25 -6.76 -12.18
C VAL A 36 -6.39 -6.54 -13.17
N LYS A 37 -6.26 -5.61 -14.11
CA LYS A 37 -7.22 -5.43 -15.21
C LYS A 37 -7.20 -6.58 -16.22
N ASN A 38 -6.07 -7.26 -16.34
CA ASN A 38 -5.98 -8.43 -17.19
C ASN A 38 -6.64 -9.63 -16.50
N PRO A 39 -7.50 -10.38 -17.19
CA PRO A 39 -8.17 -11.53 -16.58
C PRO A 39 -7.18 -12.63 -16.24
N ILE A 40 -7.41 -13.29 -15.12
CA ILE A 40 -6.71 -14.53 -14.79
C ILE A 40 -7.05 -15.57 -15.84
N PRO A 41 -6.05 -16.32 -16.36
CA PRO A 41 -6.31 -17.41 -17.32
C PRO A 41 -7.38 -18.35 -16.79
N LYS A 42 -8.33 -18.76 -17.66
CA LYS A 42 -9.48 -19.58 -17.26
C LYS A 42 -9.07 -20.86 -16.54
N ASP A 43 -7.99 -21.48 -17.02
CA ASP A 43 -7.48 -22.74 -16.48
C ASP A 43 -6.87 -22.60 -15.06
N ALA A 44 -6.43 -21.39 -14.71
CA ALA A 44 -5.90 -21.06 -13.39
C ALA A 44 -6.97 -20.41 -12.47
N SER A 45 -8.07 -19.94 -13.04
CA SER A 45 -9.03 -19.07 -12.33
C SER A 45 -9.60 -19.71 -11.08
N ALA A 46 -10.00 -20.97 -11.12
CA ALA A 46 -10.59 -21.66 -9.98
C ALA A 46 -9.66 -21.70 -8.76
N GLN A 47 -8.37 -21.85 -8.97
CA GLN A 47 -7.36 -21.97 -7.91
C GLN A 47 -6.79 -20.61 -7.51
N ILE A 48 -6.55 -19.72 -8.47
CA ILE A 48 -5.81 -18.46 -8.26
C ILE A 48 -6.73 -17.31 -7.85
N THR A 49 -7.97 -17.24 -8.36
CA THR A 49 -8.87 -16.12 -8.06
C THR A 49 -9.16 -15.96 -6.56
N PRO A 50 -9.45 -17.00 -5.78
CA PRO A 50 -9.69 -16.86 -4.34
C PRO A 50 -8.46 -16.30 -3.59
N LEU A 51 -7.25 -16.72 -4.00
CA LEU A 51 -6.00 -16.25 -3.42
C LEU A 51 -5.75 -14.77 -3.76
N LEU A 52 -6.03 -14.37 -5.00
CA LEU A 52 -5.95 -12.98 -5.44
C LEU A 52 -6.94 -12.09 -4.67
N ASP A 53 -8.15 -12.56 -4.43
CA ASP A 53 -9.16 -11.84 -3.65
C ASP A 53 -8.73 -11.69 -2.18
N GLY A 54 -8.07 -12.69 -1.63
CA GLY A 54 -7.43 -12.62 -0.31
C GLY A 54 -6.37 -11.52 -0.24
N VAL A 55 -5.47 -11.45 -1.23
CA VAL A 55 -4.45 -10.39 -1.31
C VAL A 55 -5.10 -9.01 -1.47
N ARG A 56 -6.14 -8.89 -2.30
CA ARG A 56 -6.88 -7.62 -2.47
C ARG A 56 -7.55 -7.14 -1.19
N ALA A 57 -8.19 -8.05 -0.44
CA ALA A 57 -8.84 -7.72 0.82
C ALA A 57 -7.84 -7.28 1.88
N ALA A 58 -6.75 -8.04 2.04
CA ALA A 58 -5.68 -7.70 2.97
C ALA A 58 -4.96 -6.40 2.59
N GLY A 59 -4.75 -6.14 1.29
CA GLY A 59 -4.18 -4.90 0.78
C GLY A 59 -5.04 -3.67 1.09
N ARG A 60 -6.36 -3.76 0.89
CA ARG A 60 -7.28 -2.67 1.28
C ARG A 60 -7.25 -2.39 2.78
N SER A 61 -7.25 -3.44 3.61
CA SER A 61 -7.15 -3.31 5.06
C SER A 61 -5.84 -2.64 5.47
N MET A 62 -4.73 -3.06 4.90
CA MET A 62 -3.41 -2.47 5.12
C MET A 62 -3.38 -0.97 4.77
N LEU A 63 -3.89 -0.60 3.59
CA LEU A 63 -3.92 0.80 3.16
C LEU A 63 -4.84 1.66 4.05
N ALA A 64 -5.99 1.11 4.49
CA ALA A 64 -6.87 1.78 5.44
C ALA A 64 -6.19 2.02 6.79
N GLN A 65 -5.44 1.03 7.31
CA GLN A 65 -4.68 1.17 8.56
C GLN A 65 -3.57 2.22 8.43
N LEU A 66 -2.85 2.24 7.31
CA LEU A 66 -1.85 3.27 7.04
C LEU A 66 -2.49 4.66 7.02
N ASN A 67 -3.61 4.82 6.31
CA ASN A 67 -4.30 6.10 6.24
C ASN A 67 -4.77 6.59 7.62
N LEU A 68 -5.34 5.72 8.45
CA LEU A 68 -5.73 6.05 9.82
C LEU A 68 -4.52 6.42 10.67
N ALA A 69 -3.42 5.68 10.56
CA ALA A 69 -2.21 5.94 11.31
C ALA A 69 -1.64 7.34 11.00
N PHE A 70 -1.66 7.74 9.73
CA PHE A 70 -1.21 9.08 9.32
C PHE A 70 -2.15 10.19 9.78
N ASN A 71 -3.47 10.01 9.65
CA ASN A 71 -4.44 11.02 10.05
C ASN A 71 -4.46 11.22 11.58
N ASP A 72 -4.30 10.15 12.34
CA ASP A 72 -4.33 10.19 13.80
C ASP A 72 -2.93 10.44 14.42
N GLY A 73 -1.89 10.55 13.62
CA GLY A 73 -0.50 10.65 14.09
C GLY A 73 -0.04 9.41 14.88
N LYS A 74 -0.67 8.26 14.65
CA LYS A 74 -0.33 7.01 15.30
C LYS A 74 0.71 6.24 14.48
N MET A 75 1.50 5.42 15.17
CA MET A 75 2.44 4.55 14.50
C MET A 75 1.69 3.43 13.76
N PRO A 76 1.92 3.24 12.45
CA PRO A 76 1.31 2.15 11.70
C PRO A 76 1.84 0.79 12.15
N SER A 77 0.98 -0.21 12.08
CA SER A 77 1.36 -1.60 12.32
C SER A 77 2.04 -2.21 11.10
N TYR A 78 2.88 -3.23 11.33
CA TYR A 78 3.43 -4.01 10.21
C TYR A 78 2.33 -4.69 9.39
N PRO A 79 2.49 -4.82 8.08
CA PRO A 79 1.48 -5.38 7.17
C PRO A 79 1.45 -6.93 7.20
N VAL A 80 1.42 -7.54 8.40
CA VAL A 80 1.53 -8.99 8.59
C VAL A 80 0.48 -9.77 7.82
N SER A 81 -0.79 -9.33 7.87
CA SER A 81 -1.89 -10.00 7.17
C SER A 81 -1.75 -9.92 5.65
N PHE A 82 -1.27 -8.79 5.14
CA PHE A 82 -1.00 -8.62 3.71
C PHE A 82 0.14 -9.53 3.26
N GLU A 83 1.25 -9.55 3.99
CA GLU A 83 2.39 -10.41 3.69
C GLU A 83 2.03 -11.90 3.75
N GLN A 84 1.16 -12.28 4.69
CA GLN A 84 0.65 -13.66 4.77
C GLN A 84 -0.18 -14.02 3.54
N SER A 85 -1.07 -13.12 3.10
CA SER A 85 -1.87 -13.32 1.88
C SER A 85 -1.01 -13.38 0.62
N VAL A 86 0.05 -12.57 0.54
CA VAL A 86 1.02 -12.64 -0.57
C VAL A 86 1.75 -13.99 -0.56
N ARG A 87 2.20 -14.49 0.58
CA ARG A 87 2.83 -15.82 0.68
C ARG A 87 1.88 -16.94 0.28
N GLN A 88 0.60 -16.85 0.65
CA GLN A 88 -0.41 -17.83 0.22
C GLN A 88 -0.63 -17.78 -1.29
N PHE A 89 -0.66 -16.58 -1.87
CA PHE A 89 -0.74 -16.41 -3.32
C PHE A 89 0.48 -17.00 -4.02
N ASP A 90 1.68 -16.73 -3.52
CA ASP A 90 2.93 -17.29 -4.05
C ASP A 90 2.92 -18.82 -4.04
N ALA A 91 2.55 -19.43 -2.90
CA ALA A 91 2.44 -20.87 -2.77
C ALA A 91 1.39 -21.45 -3.73
N GLY A 92 0.24 -20.79 -3.86
CA GLY A 92 -0.82 -21.21 -4.77
C GLY A 92 -0.40 -21.14 -6.25
N VAL A 93 0.37 -20.14 -6.64
CA VAL A 93 0.95 -20.06 -8.00
C VAL A 93 1.96 -21.19 -8.21
N ASP A 94 2.84 -21.45 -7.25
CA ASP A 94 3.81 -22.55 -7.35
C ASP A 94 3.12 -23.91 -7.43
N ASP A 95 2.06 -24.15 -6.64
CA ASP A 95 1.28 -25.38 -6.67
C ASP A 95 0.54 -25.55 -8.01
N PHE A 96 -0.04 -24.47 -8.52
CA PHE A 96 -0.65 -24.47 -9.84
C PHE A 96 0.37 -24.83 -10.92
N MET A 97 1.56 -24.21 -10.90
CA MET A 97 2.62 -24.46 -11.89
C MET A 97 3.18 -25.88 -11.86
N ARG A 98 3.06 -26.59 -10.72
CA ARG A 98 3.41 -28.01 -10.60
C ARG A 98 2.27 -28.94 -11.03
N SER A 99 1.06 -28.45 -11.14
CA SER A 99 -0.11 -29.25 -11.52
C SER A 99 -0.13 -29.57 -13.01
N SER A 100 -0.90 -30.57 -13.40
CA SER A 100 -1.15 -30.92 -14.80
C SER A 100 -1.86 -29.78 -15.58
N ASN A 101 -2.62 -28.95 -14.86
CA ASN A 101 -3.34 -27.83 -15.44
C ASN A 101 -2.42 -26.70 -15.93
N ALA A 102 -1.19 -26.62 -15.41
CA ALA A 102 -0.19 -25.66 -15.88
C ALA A 102 0.15 -25.81 -17.38
N ARG A 103 -0.03 -27.01 -17.93
CA ARG A 103 0.20 -27.27 -19.37
C ARG A 103 -0.87 -26.64 -20.27
N LEU A 104 -2.01 -26.27 -19.71
CA LEU A 104 -3.13 -25.65 -20.44
C LEU A 104 -3.01 -24.14 -20.51
N ILE A 105 -2.18 -23.54 -19.63
CA ILE A 105 -2.02 -22.09 -19.57
C ILE A 105 -1.10 -21.63 -20.72
N THR A 106 -1.46 -20.50 -21.31
CA THR A 106 -0.63 -19.87 -22.36
C THR A 106 0.59 -19.19 -21.73
N GLU A 107 1.66 -19.02 -22.53
CA GLU A 107 2.86 -18.31 -22.08
C GLU A 107 2.56 -16.90 -21.52
N PRO A 108 1.71 -16.05 -22.17
CA PRO A 108 1.31 -14.77 -21.58
C PRO A 108 0.59 -14.92 -20.23
N GLY A 109 -0.17 -16.00 -20.04
CA GLY A 109 -0.83 -16.28 -18.76
C GLY A 109 0.16 -16.60 -17.65
N VAL A 110 1.20 -17.37 -17.95
CA VAL A 110 2.30 -17.65 -17.01
C VAL A 110 2.99 -16.34 -16.62
N PHE A 111 3.39 -15.53 -17.58
CA PHE A 111 4.01 -14.23 -17.33
C PHE A 111 3.12 -13.32 -16.46
N HIS A 112 1.81 -13.33 -16.70
CA HIS A 112 0.86 -12.55 -15.92
C HIS A 112 0.83 -12.95 -14.45
N LEU A 113 0.80 -14.26 -14.14
CA LEU A 113 0.84 -14.76 -12.78
C LEU A 113 2.14 -14.37 -12.04
N TYR A 114 3.28 -14.52 -12.71
CA TYR A 114 4.56 -14.10 -12.13
C TYR A 114 4.68 -12.58 -11.96
N ALA A 115 4.13 -11.79 -12.89
CA ALA A 115 4.09 -10.33 -12.77
C ALA A 115 3.27 -9.88 -11.55
N LEU A 116 2.11 -10.51 -11.30
CA LEU A 116 1.29 -10.26 -10.11
C LEU A 116 2.06 -10.63 -8.82
N ARG A 117 2.67 -11.81 -8.79
CA ARG A 117 3.49 -12.27 -7.67
C ARG A 117 4.59 -11.26 -7.34
N PHE A 118 5.34 -10.83 -8.34
CA PHE A 118 6.41 -9.85 -8.19
C PHE A 118 5.90 -8.49 -7.68
N ALA A 119 4.80 -8.00 -8.26
CA ALA A 119 4.23 -6.71 -7.91
C ALA A 119 3.71 -6.69 -6.46
N PHE A 120 3.04 -7.76 -6.00
CA PHE A 120 2.59 -7.87 -4.60
C PHE A 120 3.77 -7.97 -3.63
N GLY A 121 4.79 -8.73 -3.97
CA GLY A 121 6.01 -8.82 -3.16
C GLY A 121 6.69 -7.46 -2.99
N ARG A 122 6.80 -6.68 -4.07
CA ARG A 122 7.35 -5.32 -4.04
C ARG A 122 6.52 -4.38 -3.19
N LEU A 123 5.19 -4.40 -3.32
CA LEU A 123 4.31 -3.58 -2.50
C LEU A 123 4.51 -3.88 -1.00
N GLY A 124 4.53 -5.16 -0.62
CA GLY A 124 4.75 -5.57 0.77
C GLY A 124 6.08 -5.07 1.32
N LYS A 125 7.14 -5.17 0.52
CA LYS A 125 8.46 -4.65 0.88
C LYS A 125 8.44 -3.12 1.06
N SER A 126 7.86 -2.38 0.12
CA SER A 126 7.80 -0.90 0.18
C SER A 126 7.00 -0.41 1.39
N VAL A 127 5.91 -1.11 1.75
CA VAL A 127 5.13 -0.78 2.95
C VAL A 127 5.93 -1.05 4.22
N ARG A 128 6.64 -2.19 4.28
CA ARG A 128 7.49 -2.51 5.43
C ARG A 128 8.60 -1.46 5.61
N GLU A 129 9.29 -1.09 4.54
CA GLU A 129 10.32 -0.05 4.54
C GLU A 129 9.76 1.28 5.07
N LEU A 130 8.56 1.70 4.62
CA LEU A 130 7.90 2.90 5.11
C LEU A 130 7.58 2.82 6.62
N VAL A 131 7.07 1.68 7.10
CA VAL A 131 6.79 1.48 8.52
C VAL A 131 8.07 1.54 9.35
N ASP A 132 9.16 0.95 8.86
CA ASP A 132 10.46 0.99 9.52
C ASP A 132 11.01 2.43 9.58
N GLU A 133 10.93 3.20 8.50
CA GLU A 133 11.33 4.61 8.46
C GLU A 133 10.55 5.46 9.46
N LEU A 134 9.24 5.27 9.54
CA LEU A 134 8.37 5.97 10.49
C LEU A 134 8.67 5.61 11.96
N ARG A 135 9.12 4.38 12.22
CA ARG A 135 9.53 3.97 13.58
C ARG A 135 10.84 4.59 14.02
N ILE A 136 11.75 4.78 13.08
CA ILE A 136 13.07 5.41 13.36
C ILE A 136 12.90 6.92 13.51
N ARG A 137 12.01 7.53 12.73
CA ARG A 137 11.75 8.96 12.72
C ARG A 137 10.22 9.20 12.80
N PRO A 138 9.65 9.14 14.01
CA PRO A 138 8.23 9.45 14.16
C PRO A 138 7.98 10.87 13.64
N PRO A 139 6.84 11.10 12.96
CA PRO A 139 6.48 12.43 12.50
C PRO A 139 6.46 13.37 13.71
N GLU A 140 7.30 14.40 13.67
CA GLU A 140 7.28 15.43 14.69
C GLU A 140 5.87 16.04 14.67
N ARG A 141 5.15 15.90 15.79
CA ARG A 141 3.96 16.72 16.03
C ARG A 141 4.44 18.15 16.01
N THR A 142 4.09 18.86 14.96
CA THR A 142 4.09 20.32 14.97
C THR A 142 2.95 20.70 15.91
N ASP A 143 3.21 20.62 17.22
CA ASP A 143 2.46 21.40 18.19
C ASP A 143 2.80 22.86 17.83
N MET A 144 2.07 23.41 16.90
CA MET A 144 1.93 24.86 16.78
C MET A 144 1.17 25.28 18.04
N GLU A 145 1.92 25.35 19.13
CA GLU A 145 1.57 26.19 20.24
C GLU A 145 1.54 27.62 19.66
N CYS A 146 0.34 28.03 19.27
CA CYS A 146 0.07 29.42 18.98
C CYS A 146 0.24 30.15 20.33
N ASP A 147 1.46 30.57 20.63
CA ASP A 147 1.71 31.61 21.61
C ASP A 147 0.92 32.84 21.14
N GLY A 148 -0.28 32.97 21.72
CA GLY A 148 -1.07 34.18 21.60
C GLY A 148 -0.23 35.35 22.11
N PRO A 149 -0.29 36.50 21.44
CA PRO A 149 0.46 37.67 21.88
C PRO A 149 0.08 38.06 23.31
N PRO A 150 1.04 38.44 24.17
CA PRO A 150 0.74 38.87 25.51
C PRO A 150 -0.20 40.05 25.50
N GLU A 151 -1.38 39.93 26.09
CA GLU A 151 -2.30 41.01 26.33
C GLU A 151 -1.61 42.09 27.20
N HIS A 152 -1.20 43.16 26.54
CA HIS A 152 -0.82 44.38 27.23
C HIS A 152 -2.06 44.98 27.89
N SER A 153 -2.21 44.77 29.19
CA SER A 153 -3.11 45.58 30.02
C SER A 153 -2.62 47.02 30.05
N PRO A 154 -3.42 48.01 29.67
CA PRO A 154 -3.09 49.40 29.92
C PRO A 154 -3.33 49.70 31.39
N ALA A 155 -2.28 50.13 32.10
CA ALA A 155 -2.38 50.70 33.40
C ALA A 155 -3.17 52.02 33.33
N VAL A 156 -4.24 52.07 34.16
CA VAL A 156 -5.04 53.28 34.38
C VAL A 156 -4.32 54.15 35.42
N HIS A 157 -4.06 55.39 35.05
CA HIS A 157 -3.85 56.48 35.98
C HIS A 157 -5.03 57.43 35.93
#